data_4052794a827232de994f5e3dcf7bc9b8
#
_entry.id   4052794a827232de994f5e3dcf7bc9b8
#
_cell.length_a   1.000
_cell.length_b   1.000
_cell.length_c   1.000
_cell.angle_alpha   90.00
_cell.angle_beta   90.00
_cell.angle_gamma   90.00
#
_symmetry.space_group_name_H-M   'P 1'
#
loop_
_entity.id
_entity.type
_entity.pdbx_description
1 polymer ?
#
loop_
_entity_poly.entity_id
_entity_poly.type
_entity_poly.pdbx_seq_one_letter_code
_entity_poly.pdbx_strand_id
1 'polypeptide(L)'
;MMFSFFKSPIVSLTPCKTISIPDVYRYISGPYAQNRTRNLRSLADPQKAAEYKRSKFDYVTFSGVFQKRTDADLVAHSRLLCIDFDHLDNLQEVRRILLADTYFETLLLFVSPSGNGLKWVIGIDLQQASHEQWFQAVSNYLKFTYQLDADPACRNVSRACFLPHDPECYIAPRLLPELKQVLQTNPEVEELMNNLAATNIIVEQLNNESI
;
A
#
# COMPACT_ATOMS: atom_id res chain seq x y z
N MET A 1 2.56 9.79 10.98
CA MET A 1 2.37 9.85 9.52
C MET A 1 0.88 9.97 9.24
N MET A 2 0.42 11.18 8.88
CA MET A 2 -0.99 11.48 8.59
C MET A 2 -1.13 11.91 7.14
N PHE A 3 -2.25 11.58 6.51
CA PHE A 3 -2.53 11.91 5.11
C PHE A 3 -4.03 12.08 4.87
N SER A 4 -4.39 12.66 3.72
CA SER A 4 -5.78 12.99 3.40
C SER A 4 -6.59 11.79 2.94
N PHE A 5 -7.83 11.69 3.44
CA PHE A 5 -8.84 10.74 3.03
C PHE A 5 -9.98 11.45 2.30
N PHE A 6 -10.42 10.88 1.20
CA PHE A 6 -11.45 11.41 0.32
C PHE A 6 -12.58 10.40 0.11
N LYS A 7 -13.80 10.89 0.17
CA LYS A 7 -14.97 10.11 -0.23
C LYS A 7 -15.11 10.08 -1.75
N SER A 8 -15.61 8.96 -2.26
CA SER A 8 -16.03 8.85 -3.66
C SER A 8 -17.08 9.93 -4.03
N PRO A 9 -17.14 10.37 -5.30
CA PRO A 9 -16.32 9.97 -6.45
C PRO A 9 -14.94 10.67 -6.49
N ILE A 10 -14.02 10.21 -7.36
CA ILE A 10 -12.65 10.75 -7.48
C ILE A 10 -12.59 12.24 -7.84
N VAL A 11 -13.64 12.77 -8.41
CA VAL A 11 -13.77 14.21 -8.74
C VAL A 11 -13.94 15.08 -7.50
N SER A 12 -14.25 14.49 -6.34
CA SER A 12 -14.28 15.17 -5.03
C SER A 12 -12.85 15.43 -4.58
N LEU A 13 -12.33 16.62 -4.86
CA LEU A 13 -10.93 16.98 -4.60
C LEU A 13 -10.68 17.49 -3.18
N THR A 14 -11.72 17.77 -2.38
CA THR A 14 -11.59 18.24 -1.01
C THR A 14 -11.57 17.04 -0.06
N PRO A 15 -10.53 16.90 0.78
CA PRO A 15 -10.46 15.81 1.75
C PRO A 15 -11.56 15.98 2.82
N CYS A 16 -12.13 14.86 3.28
CA CYS A 16 -13.10 14.90 4.36
C CYS A 16 -12.47 14.71 5.75
N LYS A 17 -11.27 14.14 5.82
CA LYS A 17 -10.50 14.00 7.06
C LYS A 17 -9.05 13.62 6.78
N THR A 18 -8.20 13.69 7.81
CA THR A 18 -6.87 13.07 7.85
C THR A 18 -6.95 11.75 8.58
N ILE A 19 -6.19 10.76 8.10
CA ILE A 19 -6.12 9.42 8.69
C ILE A 19 -4.67 8.91 8.70
N SER A 20 -4.45 7.79 9.38
CA SER A 20 -3.18 7.11 9.53
C SER A 20 -3.14 5.77 8.78
N ILE A 21 -1.96 5.12 8.71
CA ILE A 21 -1.83 3.77 8.13
C ILE A 21 -2.71 2.74 8.86
N PRO A 22 -2.77 2.68 10.22
CA PRO A 22 -3.70 1.79 10.91
C PRO A 22 -5.18 1.99 10.54
N ASP A 23 -5.60 3.23 10.29
CA ASP A 23 -6.98 3.50 9.86
C ASP A 23 -7.25 2.94 8.47
N VAL A 24 -6.30 3.07 7.54
CA VAL A 24 -6.40 2.47 6.20
C VAL A 24 -6.40 0.94 6.29
N TYR A 25 -5.53 0.36 7.11
CA TYR A 25 -5.50 -1.09 7.33
C TYR A 25 -6.87 -1.62 7.80
N ARG A 26 -7.45 -1.00 8.84
CA ARG A 26 -8.80 -1.39 9.34
C ARG A 26 -9.89 -1.19 8.29
N TYR A 27 -9.77 -0.15 7.46
CA TYR A 27 -10.71 0.08 6.36
C TYR A 27 -10.63 -1.02 5.29
N ILE A 28 -9.41 -1.40 4.88
CA ILE A 28 -9.15 -2.36 3.80
C ILE A 28 -9.43 -3.80 4.26
N SER A 29 -8.95 -4.20 5.43
CA SER A 29 -9.14 -5.55 5.98
C SER A 29 -10.57 -5.80 6.47
N GLY A 30 -11.30 -4.73 6.84
CA GLY A 30 -12.69 -4.81 7.27
C GLY A 30 -13.69 -4.92 6.12
N PRO A 31 -14.97 -5.21 6.41
CA PRO A 31 -15.99 -5.51 5.39
C PRO A 31 -16.52 -4.27 4.64
N TYR A 32 -16.09 -3.07 5.02
CA TYR A 32 -16.68 -1.81 4.51
C TYR A 32 -16.67 -1.68 2.99
N ALA A 33 -15.55 -2.05 2.34
CA ALA A 33 -15.40 -1.99 0.88
C ALA A 33 -15.70 -3.31 0.16
N GLN A 34 -16.13 -4.37 0.87
CA GLN A 34 -16.24 -5.73 0.34
C GLN A 34 -17.18 -5.83 -0.87
N ASN A 35 -18.40 -5.32 -0.75
CA ASN A 35 -19.37 -5.41 -1.84
C ASN A 35 -18.95 -4.63 -3.07
N ARG A 36 -18.41 -3.41 -2.89
CA ARG A 36 -17.93 -2.60 -4.03
C ARG A 36 -16.71 -3.22 -4.71
N THR A 37 -15.82 -3.85 -3.95
CA THR A 37 -14.67 -4.56 -4.51
C THR A 37 -15.09 -5.79 -5.29
N ARG A 38 -16.01 -6.59 -4.77
CA ARG A 38 -16.59 -7.75 -5.48
C ARG A 38 -17.28 -7.32 -6.77
N ASN A 39 -18.12 -6.29 -6.71
CA ASN A 39 -18.83 -5.76 -7.87
C ASN A 39 -17.84 -5.26 -8.95
N LEU A 40 -16.78 -4.54 -8.56
CA LEU A 40 -15.75 -4.10 -9.50
C LEU A 40 -15.12 -5.29 -10.21
N ARG A 41 -14.70 -6.31 -9.44
CA ARG A 41 -14.01 -7.51 -9.98
C ARG A 41 -14.91 -8.42 -10.82
N SER A 42 -16.23 -8.25 -10.75
CA SER A 42 -17.18 -8.98 -11.62
C SER A 42 -17.45 -8.28 -12.97
N LEU A 43 -16.96 -7.06 -13.16
CA LEU A 43 -17.12 -6.32 -14.40
C LEU A 43 -16.10 -6.79 -15.45
N ALA A 44 -16.60 -7.40 -16.53
CA ALA A 44 -15.76 -7.86 -17.63
C ALA A 44 -15.29 -6.71 -18.56
N ASP A 45 -16.08 -5.62 -18.64
CA ASP A 45 -15.78 -4.48 -19.50
C ASP A 45 -14.78 -3.53 -18.78
N PRO A 46 -13.55 -3.34 -19.32
CA PRO A 46 -12.54 -2.50 -18.69
C PRO A 46 -12.95 -1.03 -18.53
N GLN A 47 -13.75 -0.48 -19.45
CA GLN A 47 -14.21 0.92 -19.38
C GLN A 47 -15.21 1.09 -18.24
N LYS A 48 -16.19 0.18 -18.15
CA LYS A 48 -17.16 0.15 -17.04
C LYS A 48 -16.48 -0.08 -15.69
N ALA A 49 -15.48 -0.96 -15.62
CA ALA A 49 -14.69 -1.20 -14.42
C ALA A 49 -13.93 0.06 -13.98
N ALA A 50 -13.29 0.77 -14.92
CA ALA A 50 -12.59 2.02 -14.64
C ALA A 50 -13.56 3.12 -14.13
N GLU A 51 -14.71 3.29 -14.78
CA GLU A 51 -15.75 4.23 -14.36
C GLU A 51 -16.32 3.88 -12.98
N TYR A 52 -16.63 2.61 -12.74
CA TYR A 52 -17.11 2.13 -11.45
C TYR A 52 -16.10 2.40 -10.34
N LYS A 53 -14.81 2.09 -10.57
CA LYS A 53 -13.73 2.39 -9.62
C LYS A 53 -13.68 3.88 -9.29
N ARG A 54 -13.69 4.75 -10.29
CA ARG A 54 -13.63 6.21 -10.13
C ARG A 54 -14.85 6.80 -9.42
N SER A 55 -16.02 6.19 -9.58
CA SER A 55 -17.30 6.68 -9.02
C SER A 55 -17.62 6.12 -7.63
N LYS A 56 -17.13 4.92 -7.26
CA LYS A 56 -17.60 4.18 -6.07
C LYS A 56 -16.55 4.00 -4.97
N PHE A 57 -15.24 4.15 -5.29
CA PHE A 57 -14.20 3.90 -4.31
C PHE A 57 -13.76 5.18 -3.62
N ASP A 58 -13.72 5.14 -2.29
CA ASP A 58 -13.00 6.12 -1.48
C ASP A 58 -11.49 5.97 -1.74
N TYR A 59 -10.73 7.02 -1.48
CA TYR A 59 -9.31 7.02 -1.76
C TYR A 59 -8.52 7.89 -0.77
N VAL A 60 -7.21 7.71 -0.77
CA VAL A 60 -6.26 8.50 0.02
C VAL A 60 -5.15 9.07 -0.85
N THR A 61 -4.45 10.06 -0.32
CA THR A 61 -3.16 10.54 -0.84
C THR A 61 -2.09 10.20 0.19
N PHE A 62 -1.45 9.03 0.09
CA PHE A 62 -0.46 8.57 1.09
C PHE A 62 0.67 9.56 1.33
N SER A 63 1.07 10.32 0.34
CA SER A 63 2.17 11.28 0.41
C SER A 63 1.93 12.45 1.37
N GLY A 64 0.66 12.76 1.73
CA GLY A 64 0.46 13.85 2.68
C GLY A 64 -0.96 14.33 2.88
N VAL A 65 -1.02 15.42 3.66
CA VAL A 65 -2.25 16.16 3.94
C VAL A 65 -2.39 17.29 2.95
N PHE A 66 -3.56 17.41 2.35
CA PHE A 66 -3.87 18.39 1.31
C PHE A 66 -5.06 19.26 1.70
N GLN A 67 -5.04 20.52 1.30
CA GLN A 67 -6.22 21.37 1.33
C GLN A 67 -7.19 20.99 0.21
N LYS A 68 -6.63 20.75 -0.98
CA LYS A 68 -7.30 20.21 -2.16
C LYS A 68 -6.34 19.25 -2.84
N ARG A 69 -6.83 18.19 -3.49
CA ARG A 69 -5.96 17.20 -4.15
C ARG A 69 -5.33 17.74 -5.43
N THR A 70 -4.37 18.63 -5.26
CA THR A 70 -3.43 19.10 -6.30
C THR A 70 -2.03 19.19 -5.69
N ASP A 71 -0.99 19.10 -6.50
CA ASP A 71 0.39 19.14 -5.97
C ASP A 71 0.70 20.46 -5.27
N ALA A 72 0.09 21.57 -5.72
CA ALA A 72 0.27 22.90 -5.15
C ALA A 72 -0.41 23.07 -3.77
N ASP A 73 -1.42 22.26 -3.47
CA ASP A 73 -2.22 22.35 -2.23
C ASP A 73 -1.75 21.37 -1.14
N LEU A 74 -0.53 20.83 -1.26
CA LEU A 74 0.09 20.00 -0.22
C LEU A 74 0.37 20.86 1.02
N VAL A 75 -0.27 20.52 2.15
CA VAL A 75 -0.11 21.20 3.44
C VAL A 75 1.07 20.63 4.23
N ALA A 76 1.16 19.31 4.27
CA ALA A 76 2.23 18.61 4.98
C ALA A 76 2.49 17.25 4.34
N HIS A 77 3.76 16.94 4.06
CA HIS A 77 4.14 15.63 3.55
C HIS A 77 4.17 14.59 4.68
N SER A 78 3.61 13.40 4.44
CA SER A 78 3.54 12.31 5.42
C SER A 78 4.86 11.56 5.61
N ARG A 79 5.84 11.73 4.70
CA ARG A 79 7.04 10.92 4.51
C ARG A 79 6.72 9.48 4.08
N LEU A 80 5.63 9.28 3.36
CA LEU A 80 5.27 8.01 2.75
C LEU A 80 5.36 8.12 1.23
N LEU A 81 5.76 7.00 0.62
CA LEU A 81 5.69 6.76 -0.81
C LEU A 81 4.83 5.52 -1.04
N CYS A 82 3.83 5.62 -1.90
CA CYS A 82 3.02 4.50 -2.34
C CYS A 82 3.38 4.14 -3.76
N ILE A 83 3.92 2.94 -3.95
CA ILE A 83 4.22 2.37 -5.27
C ILE A 83 3.04 1.51 -5.71
N ASP A 84 2.66 1.65 -6.96
CA ASP A 84 1.58 0.93 -7.62
C ASP A 84 2.17 -0.04 -8.65
N PHE A 85 1.81 -1.31 -8.54
CA PHE A 85 2.14 -2.35 -9.51
C PHE A 85 0.86 -2.82 -10.16
N ASP A 86 0.72 -2.62 -11.46
CA ASP A 86 -0.45 -3.04 -12.22
C ASP A 86 -0.13 -4.30 -13.07
N HIS A 87 -1.16 -5.11 -13.32
CA HIS A 87 -1.10 -6.27 -14.24
C HIS A 87 0.01 -7.28 -13.90
N LEU A 88 0.12 -7.67 -12.64
CA LEU A 88 1.09 -8.68 -12.19
C LEU A 88 0.65 -10.08 -12.60
N ASP A 89 1.55 -10.84 -13.24
CA ASP A 89 1.32 -12.24 -13.62
C ASP A 89 1.31 -13.17 -12.40
N ASN A 90 2.22 -12.92 -11.44
CA ASN A 90 2.30 -13.66 -10.17
C ASN A 90 2.27 -12.70 -8.97
N LEU A 91 1.06 -12.35 -8.55
CA LEU A 91 0.82 -11.41 -7.46
C LEU A 91 1.40 -11.90 -6.11
N GLN A 92 1.29 -13.21 -5.83
CA GLN A 92 1.76 -13.78 -4.56
C GLN A 92 3.29 -13.76 -4.48
N GLU A 93 3.97 -14.05 -5.56
CA GLU A 93 5.44 -13.99 -5.60
C GLU A 93 5.93 -12.54 -5.41
N VAL A 94 5.32 -11.57 -6.09
CA VAL A 94 5.68 -10.16 -5.91
C VAL A 94 5.40 -9.71 -4.48
N ARG A 95 4.27 -10.15 -3.89
CA ARG A 95 3.96 -9.88 -2.48
C ARG A 95 5.04 -10.41 -1.56
N ARG A 96 5.49 -11.67 -1.75
CA ARG A 96 6.55 -12.30 -0.96
C ARG A 96 7.86 -11.54 -1.07
N ILE A 97 8.26 -11.15 -2.28
CA ILE A 97 9.50 -10.40 -2.54
C ILE A 97 9.47 -9.05 -1.81
N LEU A 98 8.37 -8.29 -1.92
CA LEU A 98 8.26 -6.96 -1.30
C LEU A 98 8.23 -7.03 0.24
N LEU A 99 7.64 -8.08 0.81
CA LEU A 99 7.63 -8.28 2.27
C LEU A 99 9.00 -8.72 2.81
N ALA A 100 9.81 -9.39 1.98
CA ALA A 100 11.15 -9.84 2.34
C ALA A 100 12.25 -8.81 2.01
N ASP A 101 11.89 -7.65 1.43
CA ASP A 101 12.86 -6.62 1.07
C ASP A 101 13.59 -6.09 2.31
N THR A 102 14.92 -6.05 2.25
CA THR A 102 15.79 -5.64 3.35
C THR A 102 16.18 -4.16 3.34
N TYR A 103 15.96 -3.46 2.22
CA TYR A 103 16.27 -2.04 2.06
C TYR A 103 15.10 -1.14 2.41
N PHE A 104 13.87 -1.59 2.08
CA PHE A 104 12.65 -0.82 2.32
C PHE A 104 11.68 -1.60 3.19
N GLU A 105 11.48 -1.14 4.42
CA GLU A 105 10.45 -1.70 5.29
C GLU A 105 9.07 -1.50 4.66
N THR A 106 8.34 -2.59 4.46
CA THR A 106 6.94 -2.55 4.07
C THR A 106 6.09 -2.04 5.24
N LEU A 107 5.49 -0.87 5.10
CA LEU A 107 4.56 -0.31 6.10
C LEU A 107 3.13 -0.78 5.90
N LEU A 108 2.70 -0.89 4.64
CA LEU A 108 1.38 -1.40 4.24
C LEU A 108 1.50 -2.02 2.84
N LEU A 109 0.88 -3.19 2.63
CA LEU A 109 0.84 -3.85 1.34
C LEU A 109 -0.53 -4.49 1.14
N PHE A 110 -1.18 -4.19 0.02
CA PHE A 110 -2.51 -4.69 -0.28
C PHE A 110 -2.76 -4.84 -1.77
N VAL A 111 -3.71 -5.71 -2.09
CA VAL A 111 -4.13 -5.97 -3.47
C VAL A 111 -4.93 -4.78 -4.02
N SER A 112 -4.66 -4.39 -5.26
CA SER A 112 -5.36 -3.29 -5.93
C SER A 112 -6.87 -3.55 -6.05
N PRO A 113 -7.71 -2.51 -6.24
CA PRO A 113 -9.16 -2.70 -6.41
C PRO A 113 -9.53 -3.70 -7.49
N SER A 114 -8.80 -3.71 -8.62
CA SER A 114 -9.03 -4.61 -9.75
C SER A 114 -8.62 -6.07 -9.48
N GLY A 115 -7.79 -6.31 -8.46
CA GLY A 115 -7.39 -7.66 -8.03
C GLY A 115 -6.15 -8.22 -8.73
N ASN A 116 -5.56 -7.49 -9.68
CA ASN A 116 -4.42 -7.92 -10.50
C ASN A 116 -3.16 -7.05 -10.31
N GLY A 117 -3.07 -6.34 -9.20
CA GLY A 117 -1.93 -5.50 -8.88
C GLY A 117 -1.76 -5.33 -7.37
N LEU A 118 -0.68 -4.72 -6.96
CA LEU A 118 -0.33 -4.45 -5.56
C LEU A 118 -0.10 -2.96 -5.33
N LYS A 119 -0.41 -2.52 -4.11
CA LYS A 119 -0.08 -1.20 -3.59
C LYS A 119 0.88 -1.37 -2.42
N TRP A 120 2.09 -0.85 -2.56
CA TRP A 120 3.18 -0.98 -1.61
C TRP A 120 3.52 0.38 -1.01
N VAL A 121 3.41 0.52 0.31
CA VAL A 121 3.65 1.76 1.04
C VAL A 121 4.89 1.63 1.89
N ILE A 122 5.85 2.52 1.67
CA ILE A 122 7.13 2.58 2.38
C ILE A 122 7.35 3.98 2.97
N GLY A 123 8.29 4.06 3.93
CA GLY A 123 8.79 5.34 4.45
C GLY A 123 9.89 5.93 3.58
N ILE A 124 9.92 7.26 3.45
CA ILE A 124 10.98 8.00 2.76
C ILE A 124 11.50 9.15 3.62
N ASP A 125 12.78 9.52 3.43
CA ASP A 125 13.39 10.63 4.14
C ASP A 125 13.55 11.85 3.22
N LEU A 126 12.71 12.86 3.44
CA LEU A 126 12.72 14.10 2.65
C LEU A 126 13.94 15.01 2.91
N GLN A 127 14.75 14.70 3.92
CA GLN A 127 16.03 15.42 4.11
C GLN A 127 17.08 14.93 3.09
N GLN A 128 16.95 13.71 2.59
CA GLN A 128 17.89 13.13 1.62
C GLN A 128 17.50 13.45 0.18
N ALA A 129 16.20 13.40 -0.16
CA ALA A 129 15.71 13.62 -1.51
C ALA A 129 14.24 14.05 -1.53
N SER A 130 13.81 14.68 -2.63
CA SER A 130 12.40 14.99 -2.86
C SER A 130 11.56 13.72 -3.07
N HIS A 131 10.22 13.85 -2.97
CA HIS A 131 9.30 12.74 -3.23
C HIS A 131 9.52 12.13 -4.63
N GLU A 132 9.67 12.97 -5.66
CA GLU A 132 9.89 12.52 -7.04
C GLU A 132 11.24 11.81 -7.20
N GLN A 133 12.30 12.32 -6.57
CA GLN A 133 13.63 11.68 -6.57
C GLN A 133 13.60 10.33 -5.85
N TRP A 134 12.90 10.22 -4.72
CA TRP A 134 12.67 8.96 -4.04
C TRP A 134 11.89 7.97 -4.93
N PHE A 135 10.81 8.42 -5.57
CA PHE A 135 10.07 7.57 -6.51
C PHE A 135 11.01 7.02 -7.61
N GLN A 136 11.83 7.88 -8.21
CA GLN A 136 12.75 7.47 -9.27
C GLN A 136 13.80 6.46 -8.76
N ALA A 137 14.37 6.71 -7.58
CA ALA A 137 15.36 5.82 -6.97
C ALA A 137 14.77 4.44 -6.65
N VAL A 138 13.58 4.42 -6.02
CA VAL A 138 12.85 3.18 -5.68
C VAL A 138 12.45 2.42 -6.95
N SER A 139 11.94 3.11 -7.98
CA SER A 139 11.57 2.48 -9.26
C SER A 139 12.77 1.83 -9.95
N ASN A 140 13.92 2.51 -9.97
CA ASN A 140 15.17 1.96 -10.51
C ASN A 140 15.64 0.74 -9.72
N TYR A 141 15.57 0.81 -8.38
CA TYR A 141 15.91 -0.30 -7.50
C TYR A 141 15.02 -1.53 -7.78
N LEU A 142 13.71 -1.34 -7.82
CA LEU A 142 12.74 -2.41 -8.09
C LEU A 142 12.95 -3.04 -9.47
N LYS A 143 13.21 -2.21 -10.48
CA LYS A 143 13.50 -2.69 -11.84
C LYS A 143 14.79 -3.48 -11.90
N PHE A 144 15.85 -2.98 -11.28
CA PHE A 144 17.17 -3.64 -11.29
C PHE A 144 17.16 -4.95 -10.49
N THR A 145 16.57 -4.92 -9.27
CA THR A 145 16.67 -6.04 -8.32
C THR A 145 15.64 -7.13 -8.61
N TYR A 146 14.39 -6.73 -8.94
CA TYR A 146 13.25 -7.64 -9.01
C TYR A 146 12.58 -7.69 -10.38
N GLN A 147 13.04 -6.92 -11.36
CA GLN A 147 12.44 -6.77 -12.69
C GLN A 147 10.99 -6.24 -12.63
N LEU A 148 10.64 -5.51 -11.56
CA LEU A 148 9.32 -4.93 -11.36
C LEU A 148 9.25 -3.50 -11.90
N ASP A 149 8.17 -3.20 -12.62
CA ASP A 149 7.86 -1.86 -13.12
C ASP A 149 6.82 -1.18 -12.22
N ALA A 150 7.18 0.00 -11.69
CA ALA A 150 6.26 0.85 -10.92
C ALA A 150 5.45 1.76 -11.85
N ASP A 151 4.16 2.03 -11.52
CA ASP A 151 3.36 3.03 -12.25
C ASP A 151 4.01 4.42 -12.14
N PRO A 152 4.44 5.04 -13.27
CA PRO A 152 5.08 6.35 -13.25
C PRO A 152 4.24 7.48 -12.62
N ALA A 153 2.92 7.32 -12.55
CA ALA A 153 2.04 8.31 -11.93
C ALA A 153 2.23 8.43 -10.41
N CYS A 154 2.88 7.45 -9.76
CA CYS A 154 3.19 7.49 -8.32
C CYS A 154 4.25 8.54 -7.96
N ARG A 155 4.95 9.13 -8.93
CA ARG A 155 5.85 10.28 -8.71
C ARG A 155 5.14 11.52 -8.19
N ASN A 156 3.81 11.65 -8.48
CA ASN A 156 3.04 12.83 -8.11
C ASN A 156 2.57 12.73 -6.65
N VAL A 157 2.85 13.75 -5.84
CA VAL A 157 2.44 13.77 -4.43
C VAL A 157 0.93 13.74 -4.25
N SER A 158 0.13 14.26 -5.19
CA SER A 158 -1.34 14.22 -5.14
C SER A 158 -1.95 12.94 -5.75
N ARG A 159 -1.13 11.90 -6.01
CA ARG A 159 -1.62 10.63 -6.55
C ARG A 159 -2.69 10.02 -5.65
N ALA A 160 -3.88 9.78 -6.22
CA ALA A 160 -4.97 9.10 -5.53
C ALA A 160 -4.73 7.59 -5.47
N CYS A 161 -4.84 7.00 -4.29
CA CYS A 161 -4.82 5.57 -4.08
C CYS A 161 -6.19 5.09 -3.59
N PHE A 162 -6.92 4.34 -4.42
CA PHE A 162 -8.22 3.79 -4.08
C PHE A 162 -8.12 2.67 -3.04
N LEU A 163 -9.10 2.64 -2.11
CA LEU A 163 -9.16 1.69 -1.00
C LEU A 163 -10.14 0.55 -1.28
N PRO A 164 -9.65 -0.65 -1.64
CA PRO A 164 -10.47 -1.85 -1.82
C PRO A 164 -10.78 -2.55 -0.51
N HIS A 165 -11.40 -3.73 -0.60
CA HIS A 165 -11.39 -4.75 0.44
C HIS A 165 -10.30 -5.78 0.12
N ASP A 166 -9.40 -5.99 1.06
CA ASP A 166 -8.37 -7.01 1.04
C ASP A 166 -8.13 -7.53 2.47
N PRO A 167 -8.71 -8.68 2.85
CA PRO A 167 -8.55 -9.25 4.18
C PRO A 167 -7.12 -9.71 4.48
N GLU A 168 -6.30 -9.94 3.44
CA GLU A 168 -4.88 -10.31 3.55
C GLU A 168 -3.94 -9.09 3.52
N CYS A 169 -4.49 -7.87 3.65
CA CYS A 169 -3.70 -6.65 3.71
C CYS A 169 -2.65 -6.75 4.82
N TYR A 170 -1.38 -6.55 4.46
CA TYR A 170 -0.28 -6.50 5.43
C TYR A 170 -0.13 -5.10 6.01
N ILE A 171 0.15 -5.02 7.30
CA ILE A 171 0.62 -3.81 7.97
C ILE A 171 1.84 -4.14 8.83
N ALA A 172 2.84 -3.26 8.85
CA ALA A 172 3.98 -3.44 9.75
C ALA A 172 3.52 -3.54 11.22
N PRO A 173 3.86 -4.61 11.96
CA PRO A 173 3.33 -4.86 13.31
C PRO A 173 3.55 -3.69 14.28
N ARG A 174 4.67 -2.98 14.15
CA ARG A 174 4.99 -1.80 14.97
C ARG A 174 3.99 -0.63 14.82
N LEU A 175 3.16 -0.63 13.80
CA LEU A 175 2.14 0.40 13.56
C LEU A 175 0.79 0.08 14.20
N LEU A 176 0.59 -1.14 14.71
CA LEU A 176 -0.64 -1.53 15.41
C LEU A 176 -0.48 -1.25 16.91
N PRO A 177 -1.31 -0.35 17.49
CA PRO A 177 -1.19 0.02 18.90
C PRO A 177 -1.33 -1.17 19.87
N GLU A 178 -2.18 -2.12 19.52
CA GLU A 178 -2.46 -3.33 20.31
C GLU A 178 -1.23 -4.28 20.36
N LEU A 179 -0.53 -4.44 19.23
CA LEU A 179 0.71 -5.22 19.15
C LEU A 179 1.91 -4.45 19.72
N LYS A 180 1.93 -3.12 19.58
CA LYS A 180 2.99 -2.29 20.14
C LYS A 180 3.10 -2.41 21.64
N GLN A 181 1.98 -2.56 22.35
CA GLN A 181 1.95 -2.76 23.80
C GLN A 181 2.48 -4.14 24.19
N VAL A 182 2.16 -5.19 23.42
CA VAL A 182 2.67 -6.55 23.62
C VAL A 182 4.18 -6.64 23.34
N LEU A 183 4.67 -5.99 22.28
CA LEU A 183 6.09 -5.96 21.91
C LEU A 183 6.93 -5.19 22.95
N GLN A 184 6.41 -4.08 23.50
CA GLN A 184 7.10 -3.31 24.54
C GLN A 184 7.17 -4.03 25.89
N THR A 185 6.21 -4.92 26.17
CA THR A 185 6.15 -5.68 27.44
C THR A 185 6.84 -7.05 27.35
N ASN A 186 7.17 -7.52 26.15
CA ASN A 186 7.77 -8.83 25.97
C ASN A 186 8.71 -8.90 24.75
N PRO A 187 10.01 -8.55 24.94
CA PRO A 187 11.02 -8.57 23.86
C PRO A 187 11.18 -9.96 23.20
N GLU A 188 10.93 -11.04 23.94
CA GLU A 188 10.97 -12.41 23.41
C GLU A 188 9.88 -12.65 22.33
N VAL A 189 8.75 -11.95 22.41
CA VAL A 189 7.68 -12.03 21.40
C VAL A 189 8.09 -11.32 20.10
N GLU A 190 8.84 -10.22 20.18
CA GLU A 190 9.38 -9.53 19.00
C GLU A 190 10.37 -10.42 18.25
N GLU A 191 11.27 -11.09 18.98
CA GLU A 191 12.23 -12.04 18.41
C GLU A 191 11.51 -13.26 17.81
N LEU A 192 10.47 -13.78 18.50
CA LEU A 192 9.65 -14.89 18.02
C LEU A 192 8.87 -14.55 16.73
N MET A 193 8.31 -13.36 16.66
CA MET A 193 7.58 -12.87 15.46
C MET A 193 8.52 -12.67 14.26
N ASN A 194 9.72 -12.13 14.50
CA ASN A 194 10.76 -12.01 13.49
C ASN A 194 11.25 -13.38 13.01
N ASN A 195 11.43 -14.34 13.91
CA ASN A 195 11.82 -15.71 13.61
C ASN A 195 10.69 -16.48 12.87
N LEU A 196 9.42 -16.28 13.24
CA LEU A 196 8.27 -16.87 12.55
C LEU A 196 8.12 -16.32 11.12
N ALA A 197 8.35 -15.05 10.91
CA ALA A 197 8.36 -14.45 9.58
C ALA A 197 9.49 -15.05 8.72
N ALA A 198 10.70 -15.19 9.27
CA ALA A 198 11.83 -15.83 8.63
C ALA A 198 11.60 -17.33 8.37
N THR A 199 10.98 -18.05 9.33
CA THR A 199 10.70 -19.48 9.24
C THR A 199 9.62 -19.78 8.19
N ASN A 200 8.58 -18.96 8.07
CA ASN A 200 7.56 -19.10 7.03
C ASN A 200 8.16 -18.93 5.63
N ILE A 201 9.13 -18.03 5.46
CA ILE A 201 9.89 -17.87 4.22
C ILE A 201 10.67 -19.15 3.89
N ILE A 202 11.33 -19.75 4.88
CA ILE A 202 12.12 -20.98 4.71
C ILE A 202 11.22 -22.19 4.40
N VAL A 203 10.09 -22.36 5.06
CA VAL A 203 9.15 -23.46 4.84
C VAL A 203 8.53 -23.39 3.44
N GLU A 204 8.19 -22.19 2.95
CA GLU A 204 7.72 -22.02 1.58
C GLU A 204 8.81 -22.32 0.53
N GLN A 205 10.06 -21.97 0.81
CA GLN A 205 11.19 -22.33 -0.08
C GLN A 205 11.39 -23.84 -0.17
N LEU A 206 11.37 -24.55 0.94
CA LEU A 206 11.52 -26.02 0.99
C LEU A 206 10.36 -26.77 0.30
N ASN A 207 9.15 -26.24 0.35
CA ASN A 207 7.99 -26.82 -0.32
C ASN A 207 8.04 -26.62 -1.85
N ASN A 208 8.70 -25.57 -2.33
CA ASN A 208 8.85 -25.29 -3.77
C ASN A 208 10.05 -25.99 -4.42
N GLU A 209 11.01 -26.49 -3.64
CA GLU A 209 12.16 -27.29 -4.15
C GLU A 209 11.86 -28.81 -4.21
N SER A 210 10.66 -29.24 -3.79
CA SER A 210 10.26 -30.65 -3.70
C SER A 210 9.25 -31.09 -4.77
N ILE A 211 9.15 -30.36 -5.92
CA ILE A 211 8.31 -30.74 -7.06
C ILE A 211 9.16 -30.84 -8.34
#